data_45578a89e01d0bd1dfb74826dfbe0b31
#
_entry.id   45578a89e01d0bd1dfb74826dfbe0b31
#
_cell.length_a   1.000
_cell.length_b   1.000
_cell.length_c   1.000
_cell.angle_alpha   90.00
_cell.angle_beta   90.00
_cell.angle_gamma   90.00
#
_symmetry.space_group_name_H-M   'P 1'
#
loop_
_entity.id
_entity.type
_entity.pdbx_description
1 polymer ?
#
loop_
_entity_poly.entity_id
_entity_poly.type
_entity_poly.pdbx_seq_one_letter_code
_entity_poly.pdbx_strand_id
1 'polypeptide(L)' 'MNRKINNFYDVLQLLKRYGFIIYFKDKEDMYEMMKQEIRSLYNYDLLTNEEYLKCILIINQRRNEHK' A
#
# COMPACT_ATOMS: atom_id res chain seq x y z
N MET A 1 -12.01 -5.48 13.42
CA MET A 1 -12.49 -4.20 12.89
C MET A 1 -12.07 -4.06 11.43
N ASN A 2 -13.02 -3.78 10.54
CA ASN A 2 -12.72 -3.69 9.12
C ASN A 2 -12.16 -2.32 8.77
N ARG A 3 -10.99 -2.32 8.17
CA ARG A 3 -10.41 -1.09 7.63
C ARG A 3 -11.08 -0.79 6.30
N LYS A 4 -11.41 0.48 6.08
CA LYS A 4 -11.92 0.91 4.79
C LYS A 4 -10.75 1.44 3.97
N ILE A 5 -10.39 0.70 2.95
CA ILE A 5 -9.30 1.07 2.05
C ILE A 5 -9.94 1.35 0.69
N ASN A 6 -10.13 2.63 0.39
CA ASN A 6 -10.86 3.04 -0.80
C ASN A 6 -10.00 3.76 -1.83
N ASN A 7 -8.89 4.35 -1.39
CA ASN A 7 -8.06 5.15 -2.28
C ASN A 7 -6.59 5.08 -1.85
N PHE A 8 -5.74 5.72 -2.64
CA PHE A 8 -4.31 5.73 -2.40
C PHE A 8 -3.94 6.35 -1.05
N TYR A 9 -4.65 7.41 -0.66
CA TYR A 9 -4.42 8.05 0.62
C TYR A 9 -4.62 7.07 1.79
N ASP A 10 -5.65 6.23 1.70
CA ASP A 10 -5.92 5.24 2.74
C ASP A 10 -4.78 4.23 2.85
N VAL A 11 -4.19 3.84 1.71
CA VAL A 11 -3.02 2.95 1.72
C VAL A 11 -1.84 3.62 2.40
N LEU A 12 -1.60 4.90 2.10
CA LEU A 12 -0.53 5.66 2.73
C LEU A 12 -0.71 5.74 4.25
N GLN A 13 -1.93 5.99 4.71
CA GLN A 13 -2.22 6.07 6.14
C GLN A 13 -2.01 4.73 6.82
N LEU A 14 -2.37 3.65 6.17
CA LEU A 14 -2.16 2.31 6.68
C LEU A 14 -0.66 2.04 6.87
N LEU A 15 0.14 2.35 5.87
CA LEU A 15 1.59 2.14 5.93
C LEU A 15 2.23 3.00 7.01
N LYS A 16 1.80 4.26 7.14
CA LYS A 16 2.31 5.15 8.20
C LYS A 16 2.01 4.60 9.59
N ARG A 17 0.84 3.99 9.76
CA ARG A 17 0.44 3.42 11.03
C ARG A 17 1.41 2.32 11.48
N TYR A 18 1.97 1.58 10.53
CA TYR A 18 2.93 0.53 10.81
C TYR A 18 4.38 1.00 10.73
N GLY A 19 4.58 2.31 10.68
CA GLY A 19 5.92 2.89 10.76
C GLY A 19 6.65 3.03 9.44
N PHE A 20 5.98 2.79 8.32
CA PHE A 20 6.62 2.94 7.02
C PHE A 20 6.77 4.42 6.68
N ILE A 21 7.99 4.84 6.38
CA ILE A 21 8.28 6.22 5.99
C ILE A 21 8.51 6.26 4.49
N ILE A 22 7.70 7.06 3.79
CA ILE A 22 7.76 7.16 2.34
C ILE A 22 8.71 8.30 1.97
N TYR A 23 9.87 7.93 1.42
CA TYR A 23 10.95 8.86 1.16
C TYR A 23 11.68 8.48 -0.11
N PHE A 24 11.05 8.73 -1.26
CA PHE A 24 11.64 8.34 -2.54
C PHE A 24 11.55 9.47 -3.54
N LYS A 25 12.65 9.70 -4.26
CA LYS A 25 12.66 10.64 -5.37
C LYS A 25 11.92 10.07 -6.57
N ASP A 26 12.06 8.76 -6.80
CA ASP A 26 11.47 8.07 -7.93
C ASP A 26 10.15 7.44 -7.50
N LYS A 27 9.08 7.83 -8.17
CA LYS A 27 7.75 7.30 -7.87
C LYS A 27 7.64 5.80 -8.12
N GLU A 28 8.35 5.29 -9.13
CA GLU A 28 8.34 3.85 -9.42
C GLU A 28 8.91 3.06 -8.26
N ASP A 29 10.03 3.53 -7.70
CA ASP A 29 10.64 2.90 -6.54
C ASP A 29 9.70 2.95 -5.34
N MET A 30 9.03 4.08 -5.17
CA MET A 30 8.06 4.24 -4.08
C MET A 30 6.94 3.21 -4.18
N TYR A 31 6.37 3.05 -5.38
CA TYR A 31 5.27 2.10 -5.57
C TYR A 31 5.72 0.66 -5.32
N GLU A 32 6.93 0.32 -5.76
CA GLU A 32 7.48 -1.02 -5.53
C GLU A 32 7.67 -1.29 -4.05
N MET A 33 8.24 -0.33 -3.32
CA MET A 33 8.44 -0.49 -1.88
C MET A 33 7.12 -0.56 -1.13
N MET A 34 6.13 0.24 -1.54
CA MET A 34 4.81 0.17 -0.94
C MET A 34 4.19 -1.22 -1.11
N LYS A 35 4.30 -1.81 -2.30
CA LYS A 35 3.77 -3.15 -2.53
C LYS A 35 4.48 -4.19 -1.68
N GLN A 36 5.81 -4.06 -1.54
CA GLN A 36 6.57 -4.98 -0.69
C GLN A 36 6.15 -4.87 0.77
N GLU A 37 5.94 -3.66 1.27
CA GLU A 37 5.47 -3.46 2.64
C GLU A 37 4.07 -4.01 2.85
N ILE A 38 3.19 -3.81 1.89
CA ILE A 38 1.83 -4.37 1.96
C ILE A 38 1.90 -5.90 2.00
N ARG A 39 2.78 -6.50 1.20
CA ARG A 39 2.96 -7.95 1.21
C ARG A 39 3.47 -8.43 2.57
N SER A 40 4.41 -7.69 3.15
CA SER A 40 4.96 -8.03 4.47
C SER A 40 3.87 -8.00 5.54
N LEU A 41 3.04 -6.96 5.54
CA LEU A 41 1.93 -6.86 6.48
C LEU A 41 0.97 -8.04 6.32
N TYR A 42 0.70 -8.43 5.10
CA TYR A 42 -0.15 -9.59 4.82
C TYR A 42 0.48 -10.88 5.37
N ASN A 43 1.79 -11.05 5.15
CA ASN A 43 2.51 -12.24 5.61
C ASN A 43 2.55 -12.34 7.14
N TYR A 44 2.49 -11.20 7.83
CA TYR A 44 2.45 -11.17 9.29
C TYR A 44 1.02 -11.21 9.85
N ASP A 45 0.04 -11.52 9.00
CA ASP A 45 -1.37 -11.61 9.37
C ASP A 45 -1.94 -10.27 9.88
N LEU A 46 -1.36 -9.18 9.45
CA LEU A 46 -1.83 -7.83 9.82
C LEU A 46 -2.86 -7.28 8.84
N LEU A 47 -3.01 -7.92 7.69
CA LEU A 47 -4.02 -7.59 6.68
C LEU A 47 -4.80 -8.83 6.32
N THR A 48 -6.10 -8.65 6.07
CA THR A 48 -6.90 -9.73 5.49
C THR A 48 -6.54 -9.89 4.02
N ASN A 49 -6.94 -11.02 3.44
CA ASN A 49 -6.75 -11.28 2.01
C ASN A 49 -7.39 -10.16 1.17
N GLU A 50 -8.58 -9.75 1.54
CA GLU A 50 -9.31 -8.69 0.85
C GLU A 50 -8.59 -7.35 0.94
N GLU A 51 -8.11 -6.98 2.13
CA GLU A 51 -7.37 -5.75 2.33
C GLU A 51 -6.08 -5.73 1.51
N TYR A 52 -5.38 -6.86 1.49
CA TYR A 52 -4.15 -7.00 0.71
C TYR A 52 -4.41 -6.76 -0.78
N LEU A 53 -5.42 -7.43 -1.33
CA LEU A 53 -5.75 -7.30 -2.75
C LEU A 53 -6.16 -5.88 -3.11
N LYS A 54 -6.95 -5.24 -2.26
CA LYS A 54 -7.35 -3.85 -2.47
C LYS A 54 -6.16 -2.91 -2.50
N CYS A 55 -5.23 -3.07 -1.57
CA CYS A 55 -4.04 -2.22 -1.52
C CYS A 55 -3.21 -2.36 -2.78
N ILE A 56 -2.96 -3.58 -3.22
CA ILE A 56 -2.17 -3.82 -4.42
C ILE A 56 -2.85 -3.22 -5.65
N LEU A 57 -4.15 -3.41 -5.76
CA LEU A 57 -4.93 -2.87 -6.88
C LEU A 57 -4.85 -1.33 -6.91
N ILE A 58 -5.02 -0.70 -5.77
CA ILE A 58 -4.98 0.77 -5.67
C ILE A 58 -3.60 1.30 -6.04
N ILE A 59 -2.54 0.67 -5.55
CA ILE A 59 -1.17 1.09 -5.88
C ILE A 59 -0.92 0.96 -7.38
N ASN A 60 -1.34 -0.14 -7.99
CA ASN A 60 -1.16 -0.34 -9.42
C ASN A 60 -1.97 0.66 -10.25
N GLN A 61 -3.18 0.99 -9.83
CA GLN A 61 -3.99 2.00 -10.50
C GLN A 61 -3.31 3.36 -10.47
N ARG A 62 -2.78 3.74 -9.31
CA ARG A 62 -2.10 5.02 -9.14
C ARG A 62 -0.85 5.08 -10.02
N ARG A 63 -0.09 4.00 -10.07
CA ARG A 63 1.09 3.89 -10.91
C ARG A 63 0.75 4.12 -12.38
N ASN A 64 -0.34 3.50 -12.84
CA ASN A 64 -0.76 3.61 -14.23
C ASN A 64 -1.24 5.02 -14.58
N GLU A 65 -1.86 5.72 -13.64
CA GLU A 65 -2.32 7.08 -13.85
C GLU A 65 -1.18 8.08 -14.07
N HIS A 66 0.00 7.76 -13.56
CA HIS A 66 1.16 8.65 -13.60
C HIS A 66 2.28 8.18 -14.53
N LYS A 67 1.93 7.36 -15.48
CA LYS A 67 2.88 6.94 -16.50
C LYS A 67 3.14 8.01 -17.53
#